data_575e2d7b42fb3ffcb1a44939092240e4
#
_entry.id   575e2d7b42fb3ffcb1a44939092240e4
#
_cell.length_a   1.000
_cell.length_b   1.000
_cell.length_c   1.000
_cell.angle_alpha   90.00
_cell.angle_beta   90.00
_cell.angle_gamma   90.00
#
_symmetry.space_group_name_H-M   'P 1'
#
loop_
_entity.id
_entity.type
_entity.pdbx_description
1 polymer ?
#
loop_
_entity_poly.entity_id
_entity_poly.type
_entity_poly.pdbx_seq_one_letter_code
_entity_poly.pdbx_strand_id
1 'polypeptide(L)'
;GQQKLSPVVDKIGIFVFFATILCLIFSSQLHLATWSVALVGSLCMVRFGVVDQKSALRDIPWDMLMLFVGALALGTALTNTGAGDMIGNALATAVGGTHNSYVLGALFFIIPFLLTQFMLNRSVSAVFIPICLLTCSALGANPIGVSILVRAGAMTAFLTPMATPAVPMCMADGGYDLKSIIKSGALITLILPFVYVFYTMTVFPAF
;
A
#
# COMPACT_ATOMS: atom_id res chain seq x y z
N GLY A 1 -26.77 -7.67 9.64
CA GLY A 1 -28.11 -7.13 9.44
C GLY A 1 -28.01 -5.65 9.11
N GLN A 2 -28.40 -5.25 7.92
CA GLN A 2 -28.47 -3.83 7.53
C GLN A 2 -29.50 -3.15 8.44
N GLN A 3 -29.06 -2.26 9.30
CA GLN A 3 -29.93 -1.37 10.04
C GLN A 3 -30.61 -0.46 9.02
N LYS A 4 -31.94 -0.54 8.87
CA LYS A 4 -32.72 0.42 8.09
C LYS A 4 -32.62 1.77 8.78
N LEU A 5 -31.75 2.63 8.28
CA LEU A 5 -31.64 4.02 8.70
C LEU A 5 -32.92 4.77 8.33
N SER A 6 -33.30 5.76 9.14
CA SER A 6 -34.42 6.64 8.76
C SER A 6 -34.02 7.45 7.50
N PRO A 7 -34.93 7.78 6.59
CA PRO A 7 -34.62 8.47 5.34
C PRO A 7 -33.95 9.83 5.55
N VAL A 8 -34.05 10.42 6.72
CA VAL A 8 -33.40 11.66 7.11
C VAL A 8 -31.95 11.42 7.44
N VAL A 9 -31.62 10.36 8.19
CA VAL A 9 -30.24 9.98 8.56
C VAL A 9 -29.44 9.56 7.33
N ASP A 10 -30.06 8.88 6.37
CA ASP A 10 -29.46 8.50 5.10
C ASP A 10 -29.04 9.74 4.28
N LYS A 11 -29.91 10.75 4.18
CA LYS A 11 -29.57 12.01 3.48
C LYS A 11 -28.43 12.76 4.17
N ILE A 12 -28.43 12.79 5.50
CA ILE A 12 -27.34 13.41 6.29
C ILE A 12 -26.03 12.64 6.04
N GLY A 13 -26.07 11.32 6.02
CA GLY A 13 -24.88 10.49 5.72
C GLY A 13 -24.29 10.80 4.35
N ILE A 14 -25.13 10.85 3.33
CA ILE A 14 -24.73 11.20 1.96
C ILE A 14 -24.12 12.61 1.92
N PHE A 15 -24.76 13.57 2.57
CA PHE A 15 -24.26 14.97 2.62
C PHE A 15 -22.89 15.05 3.30
N VAL A 16 -22.71 14.44 4.49
CA VAL A 16 -21.44 14.41 5.22
C VAL A 16 -20.36 13.73 4.41
N PHE A 17 -20.67 12.63 3.72
CA PHE A 17 -19.73 11.92 2.86
C PHE A 17 -19.21 12.80 1.72
N PHE A 18 -20.11 13.42 0.94
CA PHE A 18 -19.71 14.29 -0.14
C PHE A 18 -18.99 15.58 0.35
N ALA A 19 -19.44 16.17 1.45
CA ALA A 19 -18.76 17.30 2.06
C ALA A 19 -17.33 16.95 2.49
N THR A 20 -17.14 15.77 3.09
CA THR A 20 -15.80 15.27 3.46
C THR A 20 -14.92 15.08 2.24
N ILE A 21 -15.43 14.47 1.17
CA ILE A 21 -14.67 14.31 -0.09
C ILE A 21 -14.28 15.65 -0.68
N LEU A 22 -15.21 16.61 -0.75
CA LEU A 22 -14.91 17.97 -1.23
C LEU A 22 -13.82 18.63 -0.39
N CYS A 23 -13.93 18.56 0.95
CA CYS A 23 -12.89 19.08 1.83
C CYS A 23 -11.53 18.38 1.65
N LEU A 24 -11.52 17.07 1.36
CA LEU A 24 -10.28 16.34 1.06
C LEU A 24 -9.63 16.80 -0.26
N ILE A 25 -10.45 17.01 -1.30
CA ILE A 25 -9.95 17.51 -2.59
C ILE A 25 -9.34 18.92 -2.44
N PHE A 26 -9.98 19.79 -1.67
CA PHE A 26 -9.52 21.14 -1.44
C PHE A 26 -8.64 21.31 -0.19
N SER A 27 -8.26 20.22 0.48
CA SER A 27 -7.48 20.24 1.72
C SER A 27 -6.16 21.01 1.59
N SER A 28 -5.48 20.87 0.45
CA SER A 28 -4.23 21.59 0.14
C SER A 28 -4.45 23.11 0.04
N GLN A 29 -5.55 23.55 -0.54
CA GLN A 29 -5.88 24.98 -0.70
C GLN A 29 -6.37 25.61 0.62
N LEU A 30 -7.05 24.80 1.44
CA LEU A 30 -7.56 25.22 2.75
C LEU A 30 -6.49 25.13 3.86
N HIS A 31 -5.27 24.70 3.53
CA HIS A 31 -4.20 24.42 4.49
C HIS A 31 -4.61 23.47 5.63
N LEU A 32 -5.56 22.57 5.36
CA LEU A 32 -6.02 21.56 6.30
C LEU A 32 -5.24 20.27 6.11
N ALA A 33 -4.83 19.66 7.20
CA ALA A 33 -4.22 18.35 7.15
C ALA A 33 -5.27 17.30 6.73
N THR A 34 -4.96 16.50 5.72
CA THR A 34 -5.85 15.47 5.15
C THR A 34 -6.43 14.53 6.23
N TRP A 35 -5.59 14.16 7.21
CA TRP A 35 -6.02 13.30 8.32
C TRP A 35 -7.07 13.95 9.22
N SER A 36 -6.98 15.28 9.46
CA SER A 36 -7.94 16.00 10.31
C SER A 36 -9.31 16.09 9.65
N VAL A 37 -9.36 16.34 8.33
CA VAL A 37 -10.61 16.35 7.56
C VAL A 37 -11.28 14.98 7.61
N ALA A 38 -10.52 13.90 7.38
CA ALA A 38 -11.04 12.54 7.45
C ALA A 38 -11.55 12.19 8.86
N LEU A 39 -10.82 12.59 9.90
CA LEU A 39 -11.22 12.37 11.30
C LEU A 39 -12.53 13.10 11.63
N VAL A 40 -12.63 14.37 11.29
CA VAL A 40 -13.85 15.16 11.52
C VAL A 40 -15.04 14.58 10.75
N GLY A 41 -14.84 14.19 9.48
CA GLY A 41 -15.88 13.57 8.67
C GLY A 41 -16.39 12.27 9.31
N SER A 42 -15.50 11.40 9.78
CA SER A 42 -15.87 10.15 10.44
C SER A 42 -16.59 10.38 11.78
N LEU A 43 -16.14 11.35 12.58
CA LEU A 43 -16.81 11.73 13.83
C LEU A 43 -18.22 12.28 13.57
N CYS A 44 -18.41 13.07 12.52
CA CYS A 44 -19.73 13.53 12.10
C CYS A 44 -20.66 12.36 11.75
N MET A 45 -20.17 11.35 11.01
CA MET A 45 -20.95 10.15 10.69
C MET A 45 -21.47 9.43 11.95
N VAL A 46 -20.60 9.29 12.97
CA VAL A 46 -20.97 8.67 14.25
C VAL A 46 -21.93 9.58 15.03
N ARG A 47 -21.65 10.89 15.09
CA ARG A 47 -22.47 11.85 15.86
C ARG A 47 -23.89 12.00 15.35
N PHE A 48 -24.08 11.93 14.04
CA PHE A 48 -25.40 11.98 13.41
C PHE A 48 -26.10 10.61 13.35
N GLY A 49 -25.50 9.57 13.91
CA GLY A 49 -26.11 8.23 14.00
C GLY A 49 -26.19 7.50 12.67
N VAL A 50 -25.38 7.91 11.68
CA VAL A 50 -25.25 7.20 10.39
C VAL A 50 -24.54 5.87 10.59
N VAL A 51 -23.51 5.88 11.45
CA VAL A 51 -22.77 4.68 11.85
C VAL A 51 -22.81 4.56 13.37
N ASP A 52 -23.15 3.37 13.87
CA ASP A 52 -23.10 3.10 15.30
C ASP A 52 -21.64 3.13 15.82
N GLN A 53 -21.44 3.73 16.99
CA GLN A 53 -20.10 3.91 17.57
C GLN A 53 -19.35 2.58 17.76
N LYS A 54 -20.05 1.53 18.20
CA LYS A 54 -19.45 0.20 18.41
C LYS A 54 -19.02 -0.43 17.08
N SER A 55 -19.86 -0.27 16.05
CA SER A 55 -19.53 -0.75 14.71
C SER A 55 -18.38 0.03 14.10
N ALA A 56 -18.37 1.36 14.23
CA ALA A 56 -17.26 2.20 13.75
C ALA A 56 -15.92 1.79 14.36
N LEU A 57 -15.86 1.53 15.66
CA LEU A 57 -14.63 1.10 16.34
C LEU A 57 -14.23 -0.33 15.99
N ARG A 58 -15.19 -1.22 15.79
CA ARG A 58 -14.96 -2.62 15.42
C ARG A 58 -14.44 -2.75 13.99
N ASP A 59 -14.92 -1.90 13.09
CA ASP A 59 -14.58 -1.97 11.66
C ASP A 59 -13.23 -1.26 11.36
N ILE A 60 -12.58 -0.65 12.38
CA ILE A 60 -11.21 -0.18 12.27
C ILE A 60 -10.28 -1.39 12.13
N PRO A 61 -9.44 -1.45 11.07
CA PRO A 61 -8.49 -2.54 10.89
C PRO A 61 -7.28 -2.37 11.84
N TRP A 62 -7.48 -2.69 13.12
CA TRP A 62 -6.46 -2.52 14.17
C TRP A 62 -5.17 -3.28 13.89
N ASP A 63 -5.25 -4.46 13.34
CA ASP A 63 -4.12 -5.29 12.89
C ASP A 63 -3.26 -4.55 11.87
N MET A 64 -3.86 -3.84 10.92
CA MET A 64 -3.12 -3.01 9.97
C MET A 64 -2.48 -1.78 10.62
N LEU A 65 -3.21 -1.11 11.53
CA LEU A 65 -2.66 0.03 12.25
C LEU A 65 -1.46 -0.39 13.09
N MET A 66 -1.55 -1.50 13.83
CA MET A 66 -0.45 -2.02 14.64
C MET A 66 0.74 -2.45 13.77
N LEU A 67 0.49 -3.09 12.62
CA LEU A 67 1.53 -3.41 11.67
C LEU A 67 2.25 -2.15 11.16
N PHE A 68 1.49 -1.10 10.83
CA PHE A 68 2.05 0.15 10.33
C PHE A 68 2.89 0.86 11.40
N VAL A 69 2.39 0.94 12.62
CA VAL A 69 3.12 1.51 13.77
C VAL A 69 4.41 0.72 14.04
N GLY A 70 4.32 -0.61 14.03
CA GLY A 70 5.48 -1.49 14.20
C GLY A 70 6.53 -1.31 13.10
N ALA A 71 6.10 -1.20 11.84
CA ALA A 71 6.99 -0.97 10.71
C ALA A 71 7.69 0.40 10.78
N LEU A 72 6.98 1.46 11.19
CA LEU A 72 7.57 2.78 11.40
C LEU A 72 8.53 2.79 12.58
N ALA A 73 8.19 2.13 13.69
CA ALA A 73 9.07 1.99 14.84
C ALA A 73 10.35 1.23 14.47
N LEU A 74 10.23 0.14 13.70
CA LEU A 74 11.38 -0.62 13.19
C LEU A 74 12.25 0.25 12.28
N GLY A 75 11.64 1.02 11.35
CA GLY A 75 12.35 1.95 10.50
C GLY A 75 13.14 2.98 11.30
N THR A 76 12.52 3.56 12.34
CA THR A 76 13.18 4.52 13.24
C THR A 76 14.32 3.86 14.02
N ALA A 77 14.10 2.65 14.53
CA ALA A 77 15.13 1.88 15.24
C ALA A 77 16.33 1.57 14.33
N LEU A 78 16.11 1.14 13.10
CA LEU A 78 17.17 0.88 12.11
C LEU A 78 17.99 2.14 11.81
N THR A 79 17.35 3.30 11.70
CA THR A 79 18.04 4.58 11.49
C THR A 79 18.88 4.95 12.72
N ASN A 80 18.30 4.88 13.92
CA ASN A 80 18.97 5.30 15.16
C ASN A 80 20.11 4.36 15.58
N THR A 81 20.06 3.09 15.20
CA THR A 81 21.08 2.10 15.51
C THR A 81 22.20 2.01 14.48
N GLY A 82 22.05 2.68 13.32
CA GLY A 82 22.98 2.52 12.19
C GLY A 82 22.81 1.18 11.44
N ALA A 83 21.90 0.33 11.86
CA ALA A 83 21.62 -0.94 11.17
C ALA A 83 21.08 -0.71 9.76
N GLY A 84 20.38 0.41 9.53
CA GLY A 84 19.94 0.85 8.21
C GLY A 84 21.11 1.04 7.24
N ASP A 85 22.18 1.68 7.72
CA ASP A 85 23.40 1.91 6.92
C ASP A 85 24.10 0.58 6.60
N MET A 86 24.12 -0.35 7.56
CA MET A 86 24.70 -1.68 7.32
C MET A 86 23.90 -2.46 6.25
N ILE A 87 22.57 -2.41 6.31
CA ILE A 87 21.70 -3.04 5.30
C ILE A 87 21.88 -2.35 3.94
N GLY A 88 21.91 -1.02 3.93
CA GLY A 88 22.15 -0.23 2.72
C GLY A 88 23.49 -0.56 2.06
N ASN A 89 24.56 -0.64 2.84
CA ASN A 89 25.89 -1.01 2.35
C ASN A 89 25.97 -2.47 1.87
N ALA A 90 25.31 -3.40 2.57
CA ALA A 90 25.22 -4.79 2.13
C ALA A 90 24.46 -4.91 0.81
N LEU A 91 23.36 -4.18 0.64
CA LEU A 91 22.61 -4.12 -0.62
C LEU A 91 23.41 -3.44 -1.72
N ALA A 92 24.10 -2.33 -1.43
CA ALA A 92 24.99 -1.65 -2.38
C ALA A 92 26.12 -2.59 -2.87
N THR A 93 26.68 -3.39 -1.96
CA THR A 93 27.68 -4.41 -2.31
C THR A 93 27.08 -5.53 -3.14
N ALA A 94 25.88 -6.00 -2.80
CA ALA A 94 25.17 -7.04 -3.54
C ALA A 94 24.75 -6.59 -4.95
N VAL A 95 24.42 -5.31 -5.11
CA VAL A 95 24.13 -4.68 -6.43
C VAL A 95 25.43 -4.40 -7.21
N GLY A 96 26.60 -4.75 -6.66
CA GLY A 96 27.90 -4.65 -7.35
C GLY A 96 28.44 -3.23 -7.48
N GLY A 97 28.03 -2.30 -6.61
CA GLY A 97 28.49 -0.90 -6.64
C GLY A 97 28.04 -0.12 -7.87
N THR A 98 27.24 -0.71 -8.74
CA THR A 98 26.66 -0.03 -9.90
C THR A 98 25.51 0.87 -9.44
N HIS A 99 25.69 2.19 -9.61
CA HIS A 99 24.62 3.17 -9.46
C HIS A 99 23.60 3.00 -10.62
N ASN A 100 22.99 1.83 -10.70
CA ASN A 100 22.04 1.50 -11.76
C ASN A 100 20.63 1.50 -11.21
N SER A 101 19.86 2.54 -11.59
CA SER A 101 18.46 2.70 -11.19
C SER A 101 17.60 1.48 -11.52
N TYR A 102 17.82 0.83 -12.66
CA TYR A 102 17.04 -0.32 -13.09
C TYR A 102 17.25 -1.56 -12.20
N VAL A 103 18.51 -1.79 -11.77
CA VAL A 103 18.84 -2.92 -10.88
C VAL A 103 18.21 -2.71 -9.51
N LEU A 104 18.34 -1.50 -8.96
CA LEU A 104 17.71 -1.15 -7.69
C LEU A 104 16.20 -1.25 -7.77
N GLY A 105 15.61 -0.70 -8.82
CA GLY A 105 14.17 -0.76 -9.07
C GLY A 105 13.66 -2.19 -9.24
N ALA A 106 14.37 -3.03 -9.99
CA ALA A 106 14.02 -4.43 -10.19
C ALA A 106 14.03 -5.21 -8.86
N LEU A 107 15.04 -5.00 -8.02
CA LEU A 107 15.15 -5.66 -6.72
C LEU A 107 13.97 -5.28 -5.81
N PHE A 108 13.65 -3.98 -5.72
CA PHE A 108 12.54 -3.47 -4.93
C PHE A 108 11.15 -3.71 -5.56
N PHE A 109 11.07 -4.20 -6.77
CA PHE A 109 9.85 -4.73 -7.36
C PHE A 109 9.73 -6.24 -7.12
N ILE A 110 10.77 -7.03 -7.44
CA ILE A 110 10.71 -8.50 -7.45
C ILE A 110 10.52 -9.07 -6.06
N ILE A 111 11.21 -8.55 -5.03
CA ILE A 111 11.10 -9.09 -3.67
C ILE A 111 9.67 -8.89 -3.11
N PRO A 112 9.08 -7.69 -3.10
CA PRO A 112 7.68 -7.49 -2.72
C PRO A 112 6.71 -8.33 -3.57
N PHE A 113 6.95 -8.43 -4.87
CA PHE A 113 6.16 -9.24 -5.78
C PHE A 113 6.13 -10.73 -5.41
N LEU A 114 7.26 -11.32 -5.08
CA LEU A 114 7.33 -12.72 -4.65
C LEU A 114 6.64 -12.95 -3.30
N LEU A 115 6.87 -12.05 -2.35
CA LEU A 115 6.29 -12.15 -1.02
C LEU A 115 4.77 -11.95 -1.03
N THR A 116 4.26 -11.08 -1.89
CA THR A 116 2.82 -10.84 -1.98
C THR A 116 2.04 -12.04 -2.52
N GLN A 117 2.70 -13.03 -3.13
CA GLN A 117 2.05 -14.29 -3.51
C GLN A 117 1.60 -15.12 -2.30
N PHE A 118 2.20 -14.90 -1.13
CA PHE A 118 1.95 -15.64 0.10
C PHE A 118 1.41 -14.78 1.24
N MET A 119 1.53 -13.45 1.12
CA MET A 119 1.15 -12.48 2.14
C MET A 119 0.19 -11.44 1.57
N LEU A 120 -0.55 -10.76 2.45
CA LEU A 120 -1.43 -9.67 2.06
C LEU A 120 -0.64 -8.50 1.44
N ASN A 121 -1.10 -7.97 0.32
CA ASN A 121 -0.49 -6.84 -0.39
C ASN A 121 -0.14 -5.67 0.53
N ARG A 122 -1.06 -5.35 1.45
CA ARG A 122 -0.92 -4.24 2.41
C ARG A 122 0.22 -4.48 3.39
N SER A 123 0.36 -5.70 3.89
CA SER A 123 1.42 -6.09 4.83
C SER A 123 2.80 -6.00 4.16
N VAL A 124 2.93 -6.52 2.94
CA VAL A 124 4.17 -6.43 2.17
C VAL A 124 4.56 -4.97 1.94
N SER A 125 3.62 -4.13 1.49
CA SER A 125 3.88 -2.70 1.27
C SER A 125 4.30 -1.98 2.57
N ALA A 126 3.64 -2.26 3.69
CA ALA A 126 3.94 -1.62 4.97
C ALA A 126 5.35 -1.94 5.48
N VAL A 127 5.85 -3.14 5.22
CA VAL A 127 7.21 -3.56 5.59
C VAL A 127 8.26 -3.00 4.63
N PHE A 128 8.00 -3.07 3.32
CA PHE A 128 9.04 -2.74 2.33
C PHE A 128 9.19 -1.24 2.05
N ILE A 129 8.17 -0.42 2.27
CA ILE A 129 8.31 1.04 2.06
C ILE A 129 9.35 1.64 3.03
N PRO A 130 9.32 1.40 4.35
CA PRO A 130 10.39 1.89 5.24
C PRO A 130 11.78 1.38 4.84
N ILE A 131 11.92 0.10 4.49
CA ILE A 131 13.20 -0.49 4.05
C ILE A 131 13.70 0.21 2.79
N CYS A 132 12.82 0.46 1.82
CA CYS A 132 13.13 1.19 0.60
C CYS A 132 13.66 2.60 0.90
N LEU A 133 12.98 3.35 1.76
CA LEU A 133 13.36 4.71 2.12
C LEU A 133 14.74 4.74 2.79
N LEU A 134 15.00 3.82 3.72
CA LEU A 134 16.30 3.69 4.39
C LEU A 134 17.42 3.32 3.40
N THR A 135 17.15 2.35 2.51
CA THR A 135 18.13 1.93 1.50
C THR A 135 18.45 3.07 0.53
N CYS A 136 17.43 3.77 0.03
CA CYS A 136 17.64 4.91 -0.86
C CYS A 136 18.40 6.04 -0.16
N SER A 137 18.12 6.31 1.11
CA SER A 137 18.86 7.29 1.91
C SER A 137 20.34 6.90 2.05
N ALA A 138 20.63 5.64 2.35
CA ALA A 138 21.99 5.13 2.49
C ALA A 138 22.80 5.18 1.17
N LEU A 139 22.13 4.97 0.03
CA LEU A 139 22.74 5.00 -1.30
C LEU A 139 22.79 6.41 -1.93
N GLY A 140 22.18 7.43 -1.30
CA GLY A 140 22.00 8.74 -1.89
C GLY A 140 21.04 8.74 -3.10
N ALA A 141 20.18 7.73 -3.21
CA ALA A 141 19.25 7.53 -4.32
C ALA A 141 17.92 8.24 -4.08
N ASN A 142 17.23 8.65 -5.16
CA ASN A 142 15.90 9.21 -5.08
C ASN A 142 14.88 8.09 -4.76
N PRO A 143 14.14 8.17 -3.64
CA PRO A 143 13.24 7.10 -3.21
C PRO A 143 11.91 7.06 -3.98
N ILE A 144 11.55 8.09 -4.75
CA ILE A 144 10.22 8.22 -5.36
C ILE A 144 9.94 7.04 -6.29
N GLY A 145 10.77 6.82 -7.31
CA GLY A 145 10.58 5.74 -8.27
C GLY A 145 10.64 4.36 -7.62
N VAL A 146 11.59 4.17 -6.69
CA VAL A 146 11.76 2.89 -5.99
C VAL A 146 10.55 2.58 -5.10
N SER A 147 10.00 3.57 -4.40
CA SER A 147 8.78 3.42 -3.59
C SER A 147 7.55 3.07 -4.44
N ILE A 148 7.43 3.67 -5.63
CA ILE A 148 6.38 3.30 -6.60
C ILE A 148 6.53 1.82 -6.99
N LEU A 149 7.74 1.35 -7.23
CA LEU A 149 8.00 -0.05 -7.60
C LEU A 149 7.73 -1.04 -6.47
N VAL A 150 8.07 -0.70 -5.22
CA VAL A 150 7.67 -1.48 -4.04
C VAL A 150 6.15 -1.66 -4.00
N ARG A 151 5.42 -0.57 -4.20
CA ARG A 151 3.96 -0.60 -4.18
C ARG A 151 3.39 -1.39 -5.35
N ALA A 152 3.91 -1.18 -6.55
CA ALA A 152 3.49 -1.90 -7.74
C ALA A 152 3.76 -3.41 -7.60
N GLY A 153 4.96 -3.80 -7.16
CA GLY A 153 5.32 -5.19 -6.90
C GLY A 153 4.40 -5.85 -5.88
N ALA A 154 4.17 -5.18 -4.74
CA ALA A 154 3.26 -5.68 -3.71
C ALA A 154 1.81 -5.80 -4.18
N MET A 155 1.37 -5.07 -5.20
CA MET A 155 0.02 -5.15 -5.74
C MET A 155 -0.13 -6.08 -6.94
N THR A 156 0.96 -6.59 -7.50
CA THR A 156 0.96 -7.50 -8.65
C THR A 156 0.80 -8.96 -8.19
N ALA A 157 -0.31 -9.27 -7.56
CA ALA A 157 -0.60 -10.61 -7.01
C ALA A 157 -1.77 -11.24 -7.74
N PHE A 158 -1.53 -11.72 -8.96
CA PHE A 158 -2.55 -12.33 -9.81
C PHE A 158 -2.49 -13.86 -9.86
N LEU A 159 -1.51 -14.47 -9.19
CA LEU A 159 -1.30 -15.93 -9.26
C LEU A 159 -1.91 -16.68 -8.09
N THR A 160 -2.12 -16.02 -6.94
CA THR A 160 -2.57 -16.68 -5.72
C THR A 160 -3.76 -15.96 -5.09
N PRO A 161 -4.65 -16.69 -4.40
CA PRO A 161 -5.80 -16.11 -3.71
C PRO A 161 -5.45 -15.47 -2.35
N MET A 162 -4.17 -15.52 -1.93
CA MET A 162 -3.76 -15.11 -0.57
C MET A 162 -3.54 -13.60 -0.43
N ALA A 163 -3.18 -12.93 -1.51
CA ALA A 163 -2.75 -11.54 -1.47
C ALA A 163 -3.90 -10.52 -1.34
N THR A 164 -5.05 -10.84 -1.89
CA THR A 164 -6.23 -9.96 -1.92
C THR A 164 -7.52 -10.77 -1.91
N PRO A 165 -8.58 -10.31 -1.23
CA PRO A 165 -9.90 -10.96 -1.25
C PRO A 165 -10.55 -11.02 -2.65
N ALA A 166 -10.13 -10.19 -3.57
CA ALA A 166 -10.70 -10.14 -4.92
C ALA A 166 -10.52 -11.44 -5.69
N VAL A 167 -9.37 -12.10 -5.56
CA VAL A 167 -9.09 -13.35 -6.29
C VAL A 167 -10.00 -14.51 -5.81
N PRO A 168 -10.13 -14.80 -4.49
CA PRO A 168 -11.09 -15.78 -4.02
C PRO A 168 -12.54 -15.49 -4.42
N MET A 169 -12.96 -14.22 -4.43
CA MET A 169 -14.30 -13.83 -4.87
C MET A 169 -14.51 -14.17 -6.36
N CYS A 170 -13.56 -13.81 -7.22
CA CYS A 170 -13.63 -14.19 -8.64
C CYS A 170 -13.61 -15.70 -8.84
N MET A 171 -12.87 -16.45 -8.02
CA MET A 171 -12.87 -17.92 -8.07
C MET A 171 -14.23 -18.49 -7.69
N ALA A 172 -14.85 -17.99 -6.62
CA ALA A 172 -16.15 -18.46 -6.15
C ALA A 172 -17.28 -18.14 -7.13
N ASP A 173 -17.34 -16.92 -7.60
CA ASP A 173 -18.43 -16.46 -8.48
C ASP A 173 -18.25 -16.98 -9.93
N GLY A 174 -17.02 -17.08 -10.41
CA GLY A 174 -16.69 -17.53 -11.76
C GLY A 174 -16.48 -19.03 -11.92
N GLY A 175 -16.47 -19.78 -10.82
CA GLY A 175 -16.19 -21.23 -10.85
C GLY A 175 -14.77 -21.56 -11.29
N TYR A 176 -13.82 -20.63 -11.13
CA TYR A 176 -12.43 -20.84 -11.53
C TYR A 176 -11.66 -21.61 -10.46
N ASP A 177 -10.88 -22.60 -10.89
CA ASP A 177 -9.90 -23.27 -10.06
C ASP A 177 -8.55 -22.50 -10.03
N LEU A 178 -7.70 -22.81 -9.07
CA LEU A 178 -6.39 -22.19 -8.91
C LEU A 178 -5.53 -22.31 -10.18
N LYS A 179 -5.62 -23.44 -10.88
CA LYS A 179 -4.86 -23.68 -12.12
C LYS A 179 -5.28 -22.73 -13.24
N SER A 180 -6.57 -22.46 -13.37
CA SER A 180 -7.11 -21.51 -14.33
C SER A 180 -6.67 -20.07 -14.01
N ILE A 181 -6.66 -19.67 -12.74
CA ILE A 181 -6.17 -18.36 -12.30
C ILE A 181 -4.68 -18.20 -12.61
N ILE A 182 -3.85 -19.19 -12.26
CA ILE A 182 -2.42 -19.16 -12.58
C ILE A 182 -2.19 -19.04 -14.08
N LYS A 183 -2.90 -19.85 -14.88
CA LYS A 183 -2.75 -19.83 -16.34
C LYS A 183 -3.14 -18.50 -16.95
N SER A 184 -4.22 -17.90 -16.49
CA SER A 184 -4.71 -16.61 -16.99
C SER A 184 -3.84 -15.43 -16.51
N GLY A 185 -3.36 -15.49 -15.26
CA GLY A 185 -2.53 -14.45 -14.67
C GLY A 185 -1.05 -14.53 -15.05
N ALA A 186 -0.55 -15.69 -15.51
CA ALA A 186 0.88 -15.90 -15.74
C ALA A 186 1.48 -14.94 -16.77
N LEU A 187 0.81 -14.71 -17.88
CA LEU A 187 1.29 -13.82 -18.93
C LEU A 187 1.42 -12.38 -18.44
N ILE A 188 0.39 -11.87 -17.77
CA ILE A 188 0.37 -10.52 -17.21
C ILE A 188 1.46 -10.39 -16.13
N THR A 189 1.57 -11.38 -15.27
CA THR A 189 2.57 -11.44 -14.20
C THR A 189 3.99 -11.44 -14.72
N LEU A 190 4.24 -11.99 -15.90
CA LEU A 190 5.55 -11.98 -16.53
C LEU A 190 5.88 -10.64 -17.19
N ILE A 191 4.89 -10.00 -17.82
CA ILE A 191 5.09 -8.74 -18.56
C ILE A 191 5.19 -7.54 -17.62
N LEU A 192 4.34 -7.46 -16.60
CA LEU A 192 4.23 -6.29 -15.73
C LEU A 192 5.54 -5.88 -15.04
N PRO A 193 6.39 -6.79 -14.51
CA PRO A 193 7.67 -6.41 -13.93
C PRO A 193 8.55 -5.60 -14.88
N PHE A 194 8.65 -6.04 -16.13
CA PHE A 194 9.45 -5.34 -17.15
C PHE A 194 8.87 -3.96 -17.45
N VAL A 195 7.55 -3.87 -17.63
CA VAL A 195 6.87 -2.60 -17.92
C VAL A 195 7.02 -1.64 -16.74
N TYR A 196 6.76 -2.08 -15.52
CA TYR A 196 6.84 -1.23 -14.34
C TYR A 196 8.26 -0.76 -14.07
N VAL A 197 9.23 -1.67 -14.08
CA VAL A 197 10.63 -1.30 -13.79
C VAL A 197 11.16 -0.38 -14.89
N PHE A 198 10.96 -0.71 -16.16
CA PHE A 198 11.42 0.09 -17.27
C PHE A 198 10.79 1.49 -17.26
N TYR A 199 9.46 1.58 -17.20
CA TYR A 199 8.76 2.86 -17.22
C TYR A 199 9.10 3.72 -16.00
N THR A 200 9.03 3.14 -14.80
CA THR A 200 9.23 3.91 -13.56
C THR A 200 10.66 4.40 -13.43
N MET A 201 11.65 3.59 -13.76
CA MET A 201 13.06 3.99 -13.67
C MET A 201 13.50 4.92 -14.81
N THR A 202 12.76 4.96 -15.91
CA THR A 202 12.97 5.95 -16.98
C THR A 202 12.40 7.32 -16.59
N VAL A 203 11.21 7.34 -15.97
CA VAL A 203 10.52 8.61 -15.59
C VAL A 203 11.02 9.15 -14.26
N PHE A 204 11.32 8.27 -13.30
CA PHE A 204 11.78 8.60 -11.95
C PHE A 204 13.06 7.81 -11.63
N PRO A 205 14.21 8.17 -12.22
CA PRO A 205 15.45 7.47 -11.96
C PRO A 205 15.86 7.58 -10.49
N ALA A 206 16.50 6.54 -9.98
CA ALA A 206 17.02 6.53 -8.61
C ALA A 206 18.36 7.27 -8.49
N PHE A 207 19.15 7.27 -9.57
CA PHE A 207 20.45 7.93 -9.67
C PHE A 207 20.52 8.83 -10.89
#